data_2f5f5b204b4846e8f6ad6c32f1f26526
#
_entry.id   2f5f5b204b4846e8f6ad6c32f1f26526
#
_cell.length_a   1.000
_cell.length_b   1.000
_cell.length_c   1.000
_cell.angle_alpha   90.00
_cell.angle_beta   90.00
_cell.angle_gamma   90.00
#
_symmetry.space_group_name_H-M   'P 1'
#
loop_
_entity.id
_entity.type
_entity.pdbx_description
1 polymer ?
#
loop_
_entity_poly.entity_id
_entity_poly.type
_entity_poly.pdbx_seq_one_letter_code
_entity_poly.pdbx_strand_id
1 'polypeptide(L)'
;MKEETRKMLEKARAGDAEAQYLTGLYYEDKGDVNEAFLWYDRSATQGFVYGINAVAVYYLKGMAVKRDVGRAIALLESIAEKEPTAKANLGHIYLEGEGCPQDIQKGIGLFRQAADSGDGLSAFTMGHIRLKGLYGTPVMYKEATGWFEKAYEL
;
A
#
# COMPACT_ATOMS: atom_id res chain seq x y z
N MET A 1 28.13 10.97 -2.04
CA MET A 1 26.76 11.05 -1.48
C MET A 1 26.31 12.49 -1.54
N LYS A 2 25.13 12.79 -2.08
CA LYS A 2 24.60 14.17 -2.16
C LYS A 2 24.34 14.72 -0.75
N GLU A 3 24.49 16.03 -0.57
CA GLU A 3 24.28 16.72 0.71
C GLU A 3 22.89 16.45 1.32
N GLU A 4 21.85 16.45 0.47
CA GLU A 4 20.47 16.15 0.87
C GLU A 4 20.31 14.75 1.46
N THR A 5 20.91 13.73 0.81
CA THR A 5 20.91 12.35 1.31
C THR A 5 21.61 12.26 2.67
N ARG A 6 22.71 12.97 2.86
CA ARG A 6 23.41 13.02 4.15
C ARG A 6 22.52 13.59 5.25
N LYS A 7 21.87 14.72 5.01
CA LYS A 7 20.97 15.36 5.97
C LYS A 7 19.77 14.48 6.32
N MET A 8 19.18 13.78 5.32
CA MET A 8 18.10 12.83 5.54
C MET A 8 18.54 11.69 6.49
N LEU A 9 19.70 11.09 6.23
CA LEU A 9 20.25 10.03 7.07
C LEU A 9 20.56 10.49 8.50
N GLU A 10 21.05 11.73 8.67
CA GLU A 10 21.28 12.34 9.99
C GLU A 10 19.96 12.49 10.76
N LYS A 11 18.91 13.01 10.14
CA LYS A 11 17.55 13.11 10.75
C LYS A 11 16.99 11.75 11.11
N ALA A 12 17.11 10.77 10.21
CA ALA A 12 16.65 9.41 10.47
C ALA A 12 17.33 8.78 11.70
N ARG A 13 18.64 8.98 11.84
CA ARG A 13 19.43 8.54 13.02
C ARG A 13 19.04 9.28 14.28
N ALA A 14 18.63 10.53 14.17
CA ALA A 14 18.12 11.35 15.27
C ALA A 14 16.68 10.97 15.70
N GLY A 15 16.02 10.03 14.98
CA GLY A 15 14.72 9.49 15.36
C GLY A 15 13.53 10.07 14.59
N ASP A 16 13.74 10.93 13.58
CA ASP A 16 12.67 11.48 12.77
C ASP A 16 11.99 10.37 11.95
N ALA A 17 10.68 10.15 12.18
CA ALA A 17 9.94 9.03 11.60
C ALA A 17 9.77 9.13 10.07
N GLU A 18 9.59 10.34 9.54
CA GLU A 18 9.51 10.57 8.10
C GLU A 18 10.87 10.34 7.44
N ALA A 19 11.94 10.87 8.02
CA ALA A 19 13.30 10.64 7.53
C ALA A 19 13.68 9.16 7.57
N GLN A 20 13.21 8.41 8.56
CA GLN A 20 13.37 6.95 8.63
C GLN A 20 12.65 6.26 7.47
N TYR A 21 11.40 6.62 7.19
CA TYR A 21 10.69 6.10 6.02
C TYR A 21 11.42 6.41 4.70
N LEU A 22 11.83 7.66 4.50
CA LEU A 22 12.59 8.08 3.32
C LEU A 22 13.94 7.35 3.21
N THR A 23 14.57 7.04 4.35
CA THR A 23 15.79 6.23 4.39
C THR A 23 15.50 4.78 3.97
N GLY A 24 14.36 4.23 4.35
CA GLY A 24 13.88 2.93 3.86
C GLY A 24 13.76 2.90 2.34
N LEU A 25 13.11 3.91 1.76
CA LEU A 25 12.99 4.06 0.29
C LEU A 25 14.37 4.15 -0.39
N TYR A 26 15.31 4.90 0.21
CA TYR A 26 16.67 5.00 -0.31
C TYR A 26 17.39 3.65 -0.37
N TYR A 27 17.27 2.83 0.67
CA TYR A 27 17.88 1.50 0.67
C TYR A 27 17.15 0.51 -0.26
N GLU A 28 15.83 0.62 -0.38
CA GLU A 28 15.04 -0.16 -1.33
C GLU A 28 15.45 0.13 -2.78
N ASP A 29 15.67 1.41 -3.15
CA ASP A 29 16.21 1.82 -4.46
C ASP A 29 17.62 1.25 -4.71
N LYS A 30 18.41 1.01 -3.66
CA LYS A 30 19.73 0.36 -3.74
C LYS A 30 19.65 -1.17 -3.79
N GLY A 31 18.45 -1.75 -3.67
CA GLY A 31 18.25 -3.20 -3.60
C GLY A 31 18.58 -3.82 -2.24
N ASP A 32 18.88 -3.01 -1.23
CA ASP A 32 19.13 -3.49 0.13
C ASP A 32 17.81 -3.58 0.92
N VAL A 33 17.07 -4.64 0.65
CA VAL A 33 15.75 -4.87 1.24
C VAL A 33 15.82 -5.10 2.76
N ASN A 34 16.95 -5.56 3.30
CA ASN A 34 17.10 -5.78 4.73
C ASN A 34 17.24 -4.45 5.48
N GLU A 35 18.13 -3.58 5.01
CA GLU A 35 18.25 -2.22 5.58
C GLU A 35 16.96 -1.42 5.37
N ALA A 36 16.32 -1.52 4.21
CA ALA A 36 15.05 -0.86 3.94
C ALA A 36 13.99 -1.27 4.99
N PHE A 37 13.85 -2.58 5.25
CA PHE A 37 12.91 -3.08 6.26
C PHE A 37 13.21 -2.51 7.66
N LEU A 38 14.47 -2.50 8.08
CA LEU A 38 14.85 -1.97 9.39
C LEU A 38 14.48 -0.50 9.57
N TRP A 39 14.64 0.30 8.53
CA TRP A 39 14.27 1.72 8.57
C TRP A 39 12.76 1.92 8.52
N TYR A 40 12.03 1.15 7.71
CA TYR A 40 10.57 1.17 7.71
C TYR A 40 9.99 0.75 9.06
N ASP A 41 10.54 -0.28 9.70
CA ASP A 41 10.08 -0.78 11.00
C ASP A 41 10.28 0.27 12.11
N ARG A 42 11.42 0.98 12.11
CA ARG A 42 11.65 2.11 13.02
C ARG A 42 10.62 3.22 12.83
N SER A 43 10.34 3.59 11.59
CA SER A 43 9.32 4.57 11.24
C SER A 43 7.92 4.11 11.67
N ALA A 44 7.57 2.86 11.37
CA ALA A 44 6.29 2.25 11.74
C ALA A 44 6.07 2.20 13.26
N THR A 45 7.11 1.88 14.03
CA THR A 45 7.07 1.84 15.49
C THR A 45 6.69 3.19 16.10
N GLN A 46 6.96 4.28 15.41
CA GLN A 46 6.55 5.64 15.80
C GLN A 46 5.13 6.01 15.32
N GLY A 47 4.43 5.09 14.66
CA GLY A 47 3.09 5.30 14.14
C GLY A 47 3.03 6.07 12.81
N PHE A 48 4.15 6.21 12.10
CA PHE A 48 4.16 6.88 10.80
C PHE A 48 3.47 6.00 9.75
N VAL A 49 2.36 6.48 9.20
CA VAL A 49 1.44 5.67 8.38
C VAL A 49 2.10 5.04 7.15
N TYR A 50 2.99 5.77 6.48
CA TYR A 50 3.70 5.23 5.32
C TYR A 50 4.74 4.17 5.71
N GLY A 51 5.36 4.29 6.89
CA GLY A 51 6.24 3.26 7.46
C GLY A 51 5.45 1.99 7.76
N ILE A 52 4.28 2.12 8.39
CA ILE A 52 3.38 0.98 8.69
C ILE A 52 2.95 0.29 7.39
N ASN A 53 2.55 1.06 6.37
CA ASN A 53 2.16 0.51 5.08
C ASN A 53 3.32 -0.25 4.40
N ALA A 54 4.53 0.32 4.42
CA ALA A 54 5.72 -0.33 3.87
C ALA A 54 6.02 -1.66 4.58
N VAL A 55 6.02 -1.68 5.92
CA VAL A 55 6.21 -2.91 6.71
C VAL A 55 5.15 -3.97 6.38
N ALA A 56 3.89 -3.57 6.21
CA ALA A 56 2.82 -4.49 5.82
C ALA A 56 3.10 -5.12 4.44
N VAL A 57 3.55 -4.34 3.45
CA VAL A 57 3.93 -4.83 2.12
C VAL A 57 5.08 -5.83 2.21
N TYR A 58 6.07 -5.60 3.07
CA TYR A 58 7.17 -6.51 3.29
C TYR A 58 6.71 -7.87 3.88
N TYR A 59 5.76 -7.85 4.83
CA TYR A 59 5.12 -9.09 5.32
C TYR A 59 4.30 -9.79 4.24
N LEU A 60 3.58 -9.05 3.38
CA LEU A 60 2.80 -9.64 2.28
C LEU A 60 3.70 -10.37 1.27
N LYS A 61 4.83 -9.77 0.93
CA LYS A 61 5.75 -10.30 -0.07
C LYS A 61 6.77 -11.27 0.50
N GLY A 62 6.96 -11.30 1.81
CA GLY A 62 8.03 -12.08 2.46
C GLY A 62 9.42 -11.55 2.11
N MET A 63 9.57 -10.22 1.99
CA MET A 63 10.86 -9.56 1.74
C MET A 63 11.51 -9.20 3.07
N ALA A 64 12.79 -9.54 3.24
CA ALA A 64 13.56 -9.37 4.49
C ALA A 64 12.96 -10.08 5.74
N VAL A 65 11.69 -10.45 5.70
CA VAL A 65 10.96 -11.15 6.77
C VAL A 65 10.17 -12.31 6.20
N LYS A 66 9.85 -13.31 7.03
CA LYS A 66 8.95 -14.38 6.64
C LYS A 66 7.57 -13.81 6.29
N ARG A 67 6.99 -14.28 5.18
CA ARG A 67 5.63 -13.89 4.76
C ARG A 67 4.62 -14.16 5.87
N ASP A 68 3.85 -13.14 6.21
CA ASP A 68 2.79 -13.18 7.22
C ASP A 68 1.63 -12.27 6.82
N VAL A 69 0.65 -12.84 6.13
CA VAL A 69 -0.51 -12.09 5.63
C VAL A 69 -1.40 -11.60 6.77
N GLY A 70 -1.56 -12.39 7.84
CA GLY A 70 -2.35 -11.98 9.00
C GLY A 70 -1.78 -10.72 9.67
N ARG A 71 -0.47 -10.67 9.84
CA ARG A 71 0.22 -9.49 10.38
C ARG A 71 0.11 -8.28 9.45
N ALA A 72 0.23 -8.51 8.13
CA ALA A 72 0.05 -7.45 7.15
C ALA A 72 -1.36 -6.86 7.19
N ILE A 73 -2.41 -7.70 7.25
CA ILE A 73 -3.80 -7.25 7.39
C ILE A 73 -3.95 -6.38 8.65
N ALA A 74 -3.49 -6.84 9.80
CA ALA A 74 -3.61 -6.09 11.06
C ALA A 74 -2.93 -4.71 10.98
N LEU A 75 -1.74 -4.64 10.38
CA LEU A 75 -1.04 -3.36 10.15
C LEU A 75 -1.83 -2.43 9.23
N LEU A 76 -2.30 -2.94 8.09
CA LEU A 76 -3.08 -2.15 7.12
C LEU A 76 -4.41 -1.66 7.71
N GLU A 77 -5.13 -2.51 8.46
CA GLU A 77 -6.37 -2.12 9.13
C GLU A 77 -6.14 -0.99 10.14
N SER A 78 -5.00 -0.96 10.82
CA SER A 78 -4.67 0.09 11.80
C SER A 78 -4.53 1.49 11.21
N ILE A 79 -4.26 1.59 9.90
CA ILE A 79 -4.04 2.86 9.18
C ILE A 79 -5.06 3.14 8.07
N ALA A 80 -5.97 2.20 7.78
CA ALA A 80 -6.87 2.26 6.63
C ALA A 80 -7.75 3.51 6.58
N GLU A 81 -8.11 4.09 7.72
CA GLU A 81 -8.90 5.34 7.75
C GLU A 81 -8.08 6.60 7.44
N LYS A 82 -6.75 6.52 7.56
CA LYS A 82 -5.83 7.65 7.34
C LYS A 82 -5.09 7.56 6.02
N GLU A 83 -4.95 6.35 5.48
CA GLU A 83 -4.11 6.06 4.32
C GLU A 83 -4.89 5.25 3.27
N PRO A 84 -5.35 5.88 2.18
CA PRO A 84 -6.13 5.20 1.14
C PRO A 84 -5.41 4.01 0.50
N THR A 85 -4.08 4.07 0.36
CA THR A 85 -3.31 2.95 -0.21
C THR A 85 -3.34 1.71 0.68
N ALA A 86 -3.55 1.86 1.99
CA ALA A 86 -3.77 0.72 2.88
C ALA A 86 -5.09 0.00 2.57
N LYS A 87 -6.16 0.74 2.25
CA LYS A 87 -7.42 0.15 1.78
C LYS A 87 -7.22 -0.59 0.45
N ALA A 88 -6.45 -0.02 -0.48
CA ALA A 88 -6.12 -0.66 -1.75
C ALA A 88 -5.35 -1.99 -1.53
N ASN A 89 -4.35 -1.99 -0.67
CA ASN A 89 -3.59 -3.18 -0.32
C ASN A 89 -4.48 -4.26 0.33
N LEU A 90 -5.36 -3.89 1.25
CA LEU A 90 -6.37 -4.80 1.81
C LEU A 90 -7.32 -5.32 0.72
N GLY A 91 -7.72 -4.46 -0.21
CA GLY A 91 -8.53 -4.84 -1.38
C GLY A 91 -7.88 -5.96 -2.20
N HIS A 92 -6.61 -5.82 -2.52
CA HIS A 92 -5.83 -6.87 -3.21
C HIS A 92 -5.80 -8.17 -2.43
N ILE A 93 -5.51 -8.12 -1.13
CA ILE A 93 -5.44 -9.32 -0.28
C ILE A 93 -6.76 -10.10 -0.34
N TYR A 94 -7.90 -9.40 -0.21
CA TYR A 94 -9.21 -10.08 -0.22
C TYR A 94 -9.63 -10.53 -1.63
N LEU A 95 -9.24 -9.82 -2.69
CA LEU A 95 -9.52 -10.26 -4.07
C LEU A 95 -8.75 -11.51 -4.45
N GLU A 96 -7.48 -11.59 -4.06
CA GLU A 96 -6.63 -12.75 -4.41
C GLU A 96 -6.86 -13.94 -3.47
N GLY A 97 -7.21 -13.71 -2.22
CA GLY A 97 -7.42 -14.76 -1.22
C GLY A 97 -6.12 -15.50 -0.83
N GLU A 98 -4.97 -14.89 -1.09
CA GLU A 98 -3.69 -15.50 -0.76
C GLU A 98 -3.30 -15.30 0.72
N GLY A 99 -3.49 -16.34 1.51
CA GLY A 99 -3.18 -16.33 2.95
C GLY A 99 -4.34 -15.90 3.84
N CYS A 100 -5.49 -15.59 3.24
CA CYS A 100 -6.78 -15.42 3.91
C CYS A 100 -7.90 -15.93 2.99
N PRO A 101 -9.13 -16.17 3.48
CA PRO A 101 -10.25 -16.49 2.62
C PRO A 101 -10.52 -15.36 1.61
N GLN A 102 -10.71 -15.73 0.34
CA GLN A 102 -11.08 -14.79 -0.71
C GLN A 102 -12.46 -14.16 -0.40
N ASP A 103 -12.52 -12.83 -0.51
CA ASP A 103 -13.77 -12.07 -0.38
C ASP A 103 -13.81 -10.96 -1.44
N ILE A 104 -14.38 -11.31 -2.59
CA ILE A 104 -14.46 -10.43 -3.76
C ILE A 104 -15.25 -9.16 -3.45
N GLN A 105 -16.36 -9.26 -2.72
CA GLN A 105 -17.21 -8.12 -2.40
C GLN A 105 -16.47 -7.13 -1.47
N LYS A 106 -15.83 -7.66 -0.44
CA LYS A 106 -14.99 -6.85 0.47
C LYS A 106 -13.84 -6.20 -0.27
N GLY A 107 -13.14 -6.95 -1.13
CA GLY A 107 -12.02 -6.43 -1.92
C GLY A 107 -12.42 -5.28 -2.84
N ILE A 108 -13.50 -5.44 -3.62
CA ILE A 108 -14.05 -4.38 -4.48
C ILE A 108 -14.52 -3.17 -3.66
N GLY A 109 -15.17 -3.41 -2.52
CA GLY A 109 -15.61 -2.36 -1.60
C GLY A 109 -14.44 -1.51 -1.09
N LEU A 110 -13.32 -2.13 -0.74
CA LEU A 110 -12.11 -1.47 -0.27
C LEU A 110 -11.45 -0.63 -1.39
N PHE A 111 -11.37 -1.14 -2.61
CA PHE A 111 -10.88 -0.35 -3.76
C PHE A 111 -11.75 0.87 -4.03
N ARG A 112 -13.08 0.71 -3.96
CA ARG A 112 -14.02 1.83 -4.12
C ARG A 112 -13.77 2.90 -3.04
N GLN A 113 -13.66 2.50 -1.76
CA GLN A 113 -13.38 3.43 -0.67
C GLN A 113 -12.04 4.13 -0.83
N ALA A 114 -10.98 3.43 -1.26
CA ALA A 114 -9.68 4.03 -1.54
C ALA A 114 -9.77 5.07 -2.65
N ALA A 115 -10.45 4.73 -3.77
CA ALA A 115 -10.70 5.65 -4.87
C ALA A 115 -11.54 6.87 -4.46
N ASP A 116 -12.54 6.69 -3.60
CA ASP A 116 -13.37 7.78 -3.06
C ASP A 116 -12.57 8.68 -2.10
N SER A 117 -11.50 8.15 -1.51
CA SER A 117 -10.56 8.90 -0.66
C SER A 117 -9.39 9.53 -1.44
N GLY A 118 -9.39 9.47 -2.79
CA GLY A 118 -8.40 10.13 -3.64
C GLY A 118 -7.28 9.23 -4.17
N ASP A 119 -7.37 7.90 -4.00
CA ASP A 119 -6.39 6.99 -4.59
C ASP A 119 -6.69 6.72 -6.07
N GLY A 120 -6.00 7.45 -6.97
CA GLY A 120 -6.18 7.35 -8.42
C GLY A 120 -5.90 5.95 -8.97
N LEU A 121 -4.95 5.21 -8.38
CA LEU A 121 -4.65 3.84 -8.80
C LEU A 121 -5.81 2.89 -8.48
N SER A 122 -6.47 3.08 -7.34
CA SER A 122 -7.70 2.34 -7.00
C SER A 122 -8.85 2.66 -7.95
N ALA A 123 -9.02 3.92 -8.35
CA ALA A 123 -10.02 4.29 -9.35
C ALA A 123 -9.71 3.61 -10.70
N PHE A 124 -8.45 3.62 -11.14
CA PHE A 124 -8.02 2.92 -12.34
C PHE A 124 -8.27 1.40 -12.25
N THR A 125 -7.97 0.78 -11.12
CA THR A 125 -8.24 -0.64 -10.86
C THR A 125 -9.73 -0.95 -10.94
N MET A 126 -10.60 -0.12 -10.37
CA MET A 126 -12.06 -0.24 -10.48
C MET A 126 -12.54 -0.16 -11.93
N GLY A 127 -11.95 0.75 -12.72
CA GLY A 127 -12.21 0.83 -14.15
C GLY A 127 -11.90 -0.47 -14.89
N HIS A 128 -10.76 -1.08 -14.61
CA HIS A 128 -10.38 -2.38 -15.19
C HIS A 128 -11.28 -3.52 -14.76
N ILE A 129 -11.67 -3.58 -13.47
CA ILE A 129 -12.61 -4.60 -12.97
C ILE A 129 -13.93 -4.53 -13.76
N ARG A 130 -14.48 -3.33 -13.97
CA ARG A 130 -15.73 -3.12 -14.69
C ARG A 130 -15.61 -3.29 -16.20
N LEU A 131 -14.48 -2.92 -16.79
CA LEU A 131 -14.23 -3.07 -18.22
C LEU A 131 -14.13 -4.54 -18.64
N LYS A 132 -13.46 -5.36 -17.84
CA LYS A 132 -13.14 -6.75 -18.17
C LYS A 132 -14.03 -7.78 -17.49
N GLY A 133 -14.91 -7.37 -16.56
CA GLY A 133 -15.71 -8.30 -15.77
C GLY A 133 -14.86 -9.21 -14.89
N LEU A 134 -13.78 -8.67 -14.30
CA LEU A 134 -12.87 -9.45 -13.47
C LEU A 134 -13.60 -9.92 -12.20
N TYR A 135 -13.12 -11.02 -11.62
CA TYR A 135 -13.66 -11.63 -10.39
C TYR A 135 -15.16 -11.98 -10.51
N GLY A 136 -15.64 -12.34 -11.71
CA GLY A 136 -17.04 -12.69 -11.95
C GLY A 136 -18.02 -11.50 -11.89
N THR A 137 -17.51 -10.26 -11.90
CA THR A 137 -18.38 -9.07 -11.97
C THR A 137 -18.90 -8.86 -13.40
N PRO A 138 -20.09 -8.25 -13.59
CA PRO A 138 -20.57 -7.95 -14.93
C PRO A 138 -19.68 -6.90 -15.60
N VAL A 139 -19.51 -7.02 -16.93
CA VAL A 139 -18.90 -5.99 -17.75
C VAL A 139 -19.83 -4.77 -17.82
N MET A 140 -19.33 -3.61 -17.44
CA MET A 140 -20.11 -2.38 -17.34
C MET A 140 -19.31 -1.19 -17.91
N TYR A 141 -19.34 -1.01 -19.22
CA TYR A 141 -18.54 0.00 -19.92
C TYR A 141 -18.75 1.42 -19.41
N LYS A 142 -19.99 1.82 -19.12
CA LYS A 142 -20.30 3.15 -18.59
C LYS A 142 -19.68 3.39 -17.21
N GLU A 143 -19.74 2.40 -16.31
CA GLU A 143 -19.08 2.50 -15.01
C GLU A 143 -17.56 2.52 -15.16
N ALA A 144 -17.01 1.69 -16.06
CA ALA A 144 -15.58 1.67 -16.32
C ALA A 144 -15.06 3.04 -16.77
N THR A 145 -15.79 3.68 -17.71
CA THR A 145 -15.44 5.04 -18.17
C THR A 145 -15.42 6.03 -17.01
N GLY A 146 -16.46 6.06 -16.17
CA GLY A 146 -16.52 6.97 -15.03
C GLY A 146 -15.37 6.74 -14.02
N TRP A 147 -14.94 5.49 -13.82
CA TRP A 147 -13.79 5.21 -12.97
C TRP A 147 -12.46 5.65 -13.58
N PHE A 148 -12.28 5.54 -14.91
CA PHE A 148 -11.09 6.04 -15.58
C PHE A 148 -11.04 7.57 -15.61
N GLU A 149 -12.17 8.24 -15.81
CA GLU A 149 -12.29 9.70 -15.68
C GLU A 149 -11.87 10.16 -14.27
N LYS A 150 -12.41 9.51 -13.24
CA LYS A 150 -12.02 9.78 -11.85
C LYS A 150 -10.53 9.57 -11.61
N ALA A 151 -9.94 8.50 -12.15
CA ALA A 151 -8.51 8.23 -12.02
C ALA A 151 -7.63 9.29 -12.70
N TYR A 152 -8.14 9.91 -13.77
CA TYR A 152 -7.43 10.98 -14.47
C TYR A 152 -7.49 12.32 -13.73
N GLU A 153 -8.54 12.56 -12.93
CA GLU A 153 -8.74 13.79 -12.16
C GLU A 153 -7.98 13.79 -10.82
N LEU A 154 -7.55 12.62 -10.33
CA LEU A 154 -6.85 12.41 -9.06
C LEU A 154 -5.33 12.37 -9.23
#